data_36a6c0b7628f5bbb67c876210b5dd5f9
#
_entry.id   36a6c0b7628f5bbb67c876210b5dd5f9
#
_cell.length_a   1.000
_cell.length_b   1.000
_cell.length_c   1.000
_cell.angle_alpha   90.00
_cell.angle_beta   90.00
_cell.angle_gamma   90.00
#
_symmetry.space_group_name_H-M   'P 1'
#
loop_
_entity.id
_entity.type
_entity.pdbx_description
1 polymer ?
#
loop_
_entity_poly.entity_id
_entity_poly.type
_entity_poly.pdbx_seq_one_letter_code
_entity_poly.pdbx_strand_id
1 'polypeptide(L)'
;MRFAAGLLIFVMGSLLFAVIAIFVASEMSGEVVRMRSFDANGRHEETRLWAVDYGDHTYLRGRPASGWYRRVVLVPEVELERGGEVQRFRVVPSKHLREPINELMSEKYGLGDQLIAVIRDMNEVVPLRLDSLGP
;
A
#
# COMPACT_ATOMS: atom_id res chain seq x y z
N MET A 1 -15.56 31.03 -31.91
CA MET A 1 -16.24 30.07 -31.01
C MET A 1 -15.79 28.63 -31.21
N ARG A 2 -15.65 28.15 -32.42
CA ARG A 2 -15.20 26.77 -32.69
C ARG A 2 -13.73 26.50 -32.21
N PHE A 3 -12.87 27.49 -32.35
CA PHE A 3 -11.45 27.38 -31.92
C PHE A 3 -11.31 27.32 -30.39
N ALA A 4 -12.12 28.08 -29.65
CA ALA A 4 -12.08 28.08 -28.18
C ALA A 4 -12.56 26.73 -27.60
N ALA A 5 -13.59 26.14 -28.18
CA ALA A 5 -14.07 24.81 -27.76
C ALA A 5 -13.03 23.71 -28.02
N GLY A 6 -12.39 23.75 -29.20
CA GLY A 6 -11.31 22.80 -29.53
C GLY A 6 -10.12 22.91 -28.63
N LEU A 7 -9.70 24.12 -28.27
CA LEU A 7 -8.61 24.38 -27.36
C LEU A 7 -8.93 23.87 -25.95
N LEU A 8 -10.17 24.09 -25.48
CA LEU A 8 -10.62 23.64 -24.17
C LEU A 8 -10.60 22.10 -24.08
N ILE A 9 -11.12 21.42 -25.10
CA ILE A 9 -11.11 19.96 -25.18
C ILE A 9 -9.69 19.42 -25.20
N PHE A 10 -8.80 20.06 -25.97
CA PHE A 10 -7.40 19.66 -26.02
C PHE A 10 -6.71 19.83 -24.68
N VAL A 11 -6.91 20.95 -23.99
CA VAL A 11 -6.32 21.21 -22.67
C VAL A 11 -6.85 20.21 -21.63
N MET A 12 -8.15 19.95 -21.63
CA MET A 12 -8.75 18.98 -20.70
C MET A 12 -8.25 17.55 -20.99
N GLY A 13 -8.15 17.18 -22.26
CA GLY A 13 -7.59 15.87 -22.64
C GLY A 13 -6.14 15.69 -22.24
N SER A 14 -5.33 16.74 -22.43
CA SER A 14 -3.92 16.74 -22.01
C SER A 14 -3.76 16.65 -20.50
N LEU A 15 -4.61 17.35 -19.74
CA LEU A 15 -4.60 17.31 -18.29
C LEU A 15 -4.99 15.92 -17.78
N LEU A 16 -6.05 15.34 -18.34
CA LEU A 16 -6.49 13.99 -17.98
C LEU A 16 -5.43 12.95 -18.30
N PHE A 17 -4.80 13.05 -19.47
CA PHE A 17 -3.70 12.17 -19.86
C PHE A 17 -2.51 12.31 -18.92
N ALA A 18 -2.13 13.53 -18.51
CA ALA A 18 -1.04 13.78 -17.56
C ALA A 18 -1.35 13.17 -16.20
N VAL A 19 -2.58 13.29 -15.70
CA VAL A 19 -3.00 12.69 -14.42
C VAL A 19 -2.94 11.16 -14.49
N ILE A 20 -3.44 10.57 -15.57
CA ILE A 20 -3.37 9.12 -15.77
C ILE A 20 -1.93 8.65 -15.89
N ALA A 21 -1.09 9.36 -16.63
CA ALA A 21 0.33 9.03 -16.77
C ALA A 21 1.08 9.09 -15.45
N ILE A 22 0.81 10.10 -14.61
CA ILE A 22 1.37 10.23 -13.27
C ILE A 22 0.91 9.07 -12.38
N PHE A 23 -0.36 8.73 -12.44
CA PHE A 23 -0.93 7.62 -11.67
C PHE A 23 -0.31 6.28 -12.07
N VAL A 24 -0.23 6.00 -13.36
CA VAL A 24 0.40 4.78 -13.91
C VAL A 24 1.90 4.74 -13.55
N ALA A 25 2.62 5.85 -13.71
CA ALA A 25 4.04 5.93 -13.33
C ALA A 25 4.25 5.73 -11.83
N SER A 26 3.36 6.26 -11.00
CA SER A 26 3.37 6.06 -9.55
C SER A 26 3.15 4.59 -9.18
N GLU A 27 2.21 3.91 -9.83
CA GLU A 27 2.01 2.47 -9.64
C GLU A 27 3.17 1.62 -10.16
N MET A 28 3.77 2.00 -11.29
CA MET A 28 4.91 1.30 -11.88
C MET A 28 6.22 1.52 -11.12
N SER A 29 6.41 2.67 -10.49
CA SER A 29 7.60 3.00 -9.70
C SER A 29 7.47 2.56 -8.24
N GLY A 30 6.27 2.31 -7.76
CA GLY A 30 5.99 1.86 -6.40
C GLY A 30 6.08 0.34 -6.28
N GLU A 31 6.86 -0.13 -5.32
CA GLU A 31 6.91 -1.55 -5.01
C GLU A 31 5.58 -2.04 -4.45
N VAL A 32 4.99 -3.05 -5.07
CA VAL A 32 3.79 -3.71 -4.59
C VAL A 32 4.14 -5.14 -4.18
N VAL A 33 3.85 -5.46 -2.93
CA VAL A 33 4.00 -6.82 -2.40
C VAL A 33 2.63 -7.52 -2.37
N ARG A 34 2.65 -8.83 -2.46
CA ARG A 34 1.44 -9.65 -2.36
C ARG A 34 1.46 -10.41 -1.05
N MET A 35 0.48 -10.13 -0.21
CA MET A 35 0.32 -10.82 1.06
C MET A 35 -0.81 -11.83 0.97
N ARG A 36 -0.53 -13.05 1.38
CA ARG A 36 -1.53 -14.09 1.54
C ARG A 36 -1.84 -14.24 3.02
N SER A 37 -3.05 -13.88 3.41
CA SER A 37 -3.56 -14.03 4.77
C SER A 37 -4.51 -15.22 4.87
N PHE A 38 -4.57 -15.83 6.04
CA PHE A 38 -5.32 -17.06 6.28
C PHE A 38 -6.42 -16.83 7.32
N ASP A 39 -7.52 -17.57 7.19
CA ASP A 39 -8.55 -17.66 8.21
C ASP A 39 -8.32 -18.90 9.10
N ALA A 40 -9.19 -19.09 10.11
CA ALA A 40 -9.11 -20.21 11.03
C ALA A 40 -9.30 -21.58 10.36
N ASN A 41 -9.89 -21.62 9.16
CA ASN A 41 -10.11 -22.84 8.39
C ASN A 41 -9.00 -23.11 7.36
N GLY A 42 -7.96 -22.29 7.33
CA GLY A 42 -6.86 -22.41 6.38
C GLY A 42 -7.15 -21.84 4.99
N ARG A 43 -8.30 -21.20 4.79
CA ARG A 43 -8.60 -20.48 3.55
C ARG A 43 -7.75 -19.22 3.49
N HIS A 44 -7.29 -18.86 2.30
CA HIS A 44 -6.46 -17.69 2.12
C HIS A 44 -7.07 -16.67 1.18
N GLU A 45 -6.67 -15.41 1.39
CA GLU A 45 -6.95 -14.31 0.47
C GLU A 45 -5.66 -13.56 0.18
N GLU A 46 -5.50 -13.14 -1.05
CA GLU A 46 -4.35 -12.35 -1.50
C GLU A 46 -4.72 -10.86 -1.47
N THR A 47 -3.83 -10.06 -0.90
CA THR A 47 -3.97 -8.60 -0.85
C THR A 47 -2.69 -7.96 -1.38
N ARG A 48 -2.84 -7.01 -2.28
CA ARG A 48 -1.72 -6.21 -2.80
C ARG A 48 -1.52 -5.01 -1.89
N LEU A 49 -0.30 -4.82 -1.42
CA LEU A 49 0.04 -3.82 -0.42
C LEU A 49 1.35 -3.11 -0.77
N TRP A 50 1.51 -1.93 -0.21
CA TRP A 50 2.79 -1.23 -0.19
C TRP A 50 3.59 -1.64 1.03
N ALA A 51 4.91 -1.67 0.87
CA ALA A 51 5.85 -2.05 1.91
C ALA A 51 6.99 -1.05 2.01
N VAL A 52 7.47 -0.80 3.21
CA VAL A 52 8.71 -0.06 3.46
C VAL A 52 9.58 -0.83 4.44
N ASP A 53 10.89 -0.63 4.34
CA ASP A 53 11.85 -1.15 5.29
C ASP A 53 12.22 -0.04 6.28
N TYR A 54 12.23 -0.38 7.56
CA TYR A 54 12.61 0.50 8.64
C TYR A 54 13.38 -0.29 9.70
N GLY A 55 14.62 0.09 9.96
CA GLY A 55 15.51 -0.74 10.76
C GLY A 55 15.71 -2.10 10.10
N ASP A 56 15.57 -3.17 10.86
CA ASP A 56 15.77 -4.55 10.38
C ASP A 56 14.47 -5.23 9.93
N HIS A 57 13.37 -4.49 9.82
CA HIS A 57 12.07 -5.05 9.52
C HIS A 57 11.42 -4.42 8.30
N THR A 58 10.54 -5.19 7.67
CA THR A 58 9.59 -4.70 6.68
C THR A 58 8.29 -4.36 7.37
N TYR A 59 7.66 -3.25 6.95
CA TYR A 59 6.39 -2.78 7.47
C TYR A 59 5.36 -2.64 6.36
N LEU A 60 4.15 -3.04 6.68
CA LEU A 60 2.95 -2.76 5.90
C LEU A 60 2.11 -1.73 6.66
N ARG A 61 1.14 -1.13 5.98
CA ARG A 61 0.13 -0.30 6.65
C ARG A 61 -1.23 -0.91 6.48
N GLY A 62 -1.98 -0.99 7.56
CA GLY A 62 -3.33 -1.49 7.55
C GLY A 62 -4.30 -0.59 8.29
N ARG A 63 -5.57 -0.74 7.97
CA ARG A 63 -6.68 -0.08 8.67
C ARG A 63 -7.47 -1.12 9.42
N PRO A 64 -7.77 -0.91 10.72
CA PRO A 64 -8.54 -1.86 11.51
C PRO A 64 -9.90 -2.25 10.90
N ALA A 65 -10.50 -1.35 10.11
CA ALA A 65 -11.76 -1.61 9.42
C ALA A 65 -11.63 -2.54 8.21
N SER A 66 -10.42 -2.77 7.69
CA SER A 66 -10.19 -3.63 6.53
C SER A 66 -10.37 -5.10 6.88
N GLY A 67 -10.98 -5.86 5.97
CA GLY A 67 -11.18 -7.30 6.16
C GLY A 67 -9.87 -8.07 6.32
N TRP A 68 -8.86 -7.73 5.49
CA TRP A 68 -7.55 -8.37 5.59
C TRP A 68 -6.83 -8.05 6.90
N TYR A 69 -6.98 -6.84 7.43
CA TYR A 69 -6.42 -6.47 8.74
C TYR A 69 -7.00 -7.34 9.85
N ARG A 70 -8.31 -7.53 9.85
CA ARG A 70 -8.98 -8.40 10.82
C ARG A 70 -8.51 -9.85 10.72
N ARG A 71 -8.26 -10.36 9.51
CA ARG A 71 -7.71 -11.70 9.33
C ARG A 71 -6.31 -11.85 9.93
N VAL A 72 -5.41 -10.89 9.69
CA VAL A 72 -4.04 -10.96 10.22
C VAL A 72 -3.95 -10.75 11.72
N VAL A 73 -4.92 -10.07 12.33
CA VAL A 73 -5.02 -9.97 13.79
C VAL A 73 -5.41 -11.31 14.41
N LEU A 74 -6.33 -12.03 13.77
CA LEU A 74 -6.79 -13.34 14.24
C LEU A 74 -5.78 -14.45 13.94
N VAL A 75 -5.20 -14.45 12.74
CA VAL A 75 -4.19 -15.42 12.31
C VAL A 75 -2.97 -14.63 11.82
N PRO A 76 -2.02 -14.33 12.70
CA PRO A 76 -0.93 -13.38 12.41
C PRO A 76 0.18 -13.93 11.51
N GLU A 77 0.16 -15.19 11.16
CA GLU A 77 1.11 -15.75 10.21
C GLU A 77 0.62 -15.54 8.78
N VAL A 78 1.49 -14.97 7.96
CA VAL A 78 1.20 -14.64 6.55
C VAL A 78 2.32 -15.12 5.64
N GLU A 79 2.01 -15.25 4.37
CA GLU A 79 3.00 -15.38 3.31
C GLU A 79 3.10 -14.06 2.55
N LEU A 80 4.30 -13.61 2.29
CA LEU A 80 4.55 -12.40 1.53
C LEU A 80 5.41 -12.72 0.32
N GLU A 81 4.92 -12.33 -0.86
CA GLU A 81 5.70 -12.34 -2.09
C GLU A 81 6.27 -10.95 -2.34
N ARG A 82 7.58 -10.85 -2.36
CA ARG A 82 8.33 -9.63 -2.62
C ARG A 82 9.48 -9.92 -3.57
N GLY A 83 9.53 -9.22 -4.70
CA GLY A 83 10.58 -9.41 -5.68
C GLY A 83 10.68 -10.84 -6.22
N GLY A 84 9.57 -11.55 -6.34
CA GLY A 84 9.50 -12.93 -6.81
C GLY A 84 9.80 -14.00 -5.75
N GLU A 85 10.14 -13.60 -4.53
CA GLU A 85 10.41 -14.50 -3.42
C GLU A 85 9.22 -14.54 -2.45
N VAL A 86 8.87 -15.73 -2.00
CA VAL A 86 7.82 -15.96 -1.01
C VAL A 86 8.46 -16.31 0.33
N GLN A 87 8.14 -15.57 1.36
CA GLN A 87 8.60 -15.80 2.74
C GLN A 87 7.42 -15.76 3.70
N ARG A 88 7.58 -16.42 4.83
CA ARG A 88 6.61 -16.42 5.90
C ARG A 88 6.99 -15.41 6.97
N PHE A 89 5.97 -14.70 7.45
CA PHE A 89 6.13 -13.68 8.48
C PHE A 89 5.05 -13.79 9.54
N ARG A 90 5.39 -13.32 10.74
CA ARG A 90 4.41 -13.00 11.76
C ARG A 90 4.16 -11.50 11.75
N VAL A 91 2.90 -11.11 11.69
CA VAL A 91 2.48 -9.71 11.68
C VAL A 91 2.34 -9.21 13.12
N VAL A 92 3.00 -8.10 13.43
CA VAL A 92 2.94 -7.45 14.75
C VAL A 92 2.50 -6.00 14.58
N PRO A 93 1.28 -5.64 15.02
CA PRO A 93 0.85 -4.25 14.99
C PRO A 93 1.77 -3.35 15.81
N SER A 94 2.16 -2.21 15.24
CA SER A 94 3.17 -1.31 15.80
C SER A 94 2.71 0.15 15.72
N LYS A 95 1.64 0.49 16.44
CA LYS A 95 1.02 1.83 16.42
C LYS A 95 1.98 2.96 16.75
N HIS A 96 2.96 2.71 17.61
CA HIS A 96 3.96 3.69 18.04
C HIS A 96 4.88 4.15 16.90
N LEU A 97 4.93 3.42 15.79
CA LEU A 97 5.72 3.76 14.61
C LEU A 97 4.89 4.41 13.48
N ARG A 98 3.66 4.84 13.76
CA ARG A 98 2.77 5.42 12.75
C ARG A 98 3.42 6.59 12.00
N GLU A 99 3.99 7.55 12.71
CA GLU A 99 4.59 8.72 12.08
C GLU A 99 5.80 8.37 11.20
N PRO A 100 6.84 7.68 11.69
CA PRO A 100 7.99 7.34 10.85
C PRO A 100 7.61 6.44 9.66
N ILE A 101 6.70 5.50 9.83
CA ILE A 101 6.27 4.63 8.72
C ILE A 101 5.46 5.41 7.68
N ASN A 102 4.55 6.29 8.10
CA ASN A 102 3.83 7.16 7.17
C ASN A 102 4.78 8.07 6.38
N GLU A 103 5.79 8.61 7.04
CA GLU A 103 6.81 9.44 6.39
C GLU A 103 7.60 8.65 5.34
N LEU A 104 8.06 7.46 5.68
CA LEU A 104 8.77 6.58 4.74
C LEU A 104 7.89 6.15 3.56
N MET A 105 6.62 5.88 3.78
CA MET A 105 5.67 5.58 2.72
C MET A 105 5.48 6.78 1.78
N SER A 106 5.38 7.99 2.34
CA SER A 106 5.28 9.22 1.57
C SER A 106 6.53 9.45 0.71
N GLU A 107 7.71 9.22 1.24
CA GLU A 107 8.97 9.32 0.51
C GLU A 107 9.06 8.29 -0.62
N LYS A 108 8.73 7.03 -0.33
CA LYS A 108 8.85 5.93 -1.29
C LYS A 108 7.82 5.99 -2.41
N TYR A 109 6.57 6.31 -2.09
CA TYR A 109 5.44 6.24 -3.01
C TYR A 109 4.97 7.61 -3.51
N GLY A 110 5.49 8.70 -2.95
CA GLY A 110 5.34 10.07 -3.44
C GLY A 110 3.87 10.49 -3.63
N LEU A 111 3.52 10.90 -4.84
CA LEU A 111 2.17 11.38 -5.17
C LEU A 111 1.06 10.38 -4.91
N GLY A 112 1.33 9.08 -5.08
CA GLY A 112 0.36 8.02 -4.78
C GLY A 112 -0.04 8.02 -3.31
N ASP A 113 0.91 8.15 -2.41
CA ASP A 113 0.65 8.22 -0.97
C ASP A 113 -0.07 9.51 -0.58
N GLN A 114 0.28 10.64 -1.19
CA GLN A 114 -0.39 11.93 -0.96
C GLN A 114 -1.87 11.88 -1.38
N LEU A 115 -2.19 11.24 -2.50
CA LEU A 115 -3.57 11.04 -2.94
C LEU A 115 -4.36 10.14 -1.98
N ILE A 116 -3.74 9.10 -1.47
CA ILE A 116 -4.36 8.23 -0.47
C ILE A 116 -4.63 9.00 0.83
N ALA A 117 -3.70 9.86 1.26
CA ALA A 117 -3.86 10.68 2.45
C ALA A 117 -5.04 11.66 2.38
N VAL A 118 -5.40 12.12 1.18
CA VAL A 118 -6.59 12.96 0.96
C VAL A 118 -7.89 12.17 1.15
N ILE A 119 -7.89 10.89 0.81
CA ILE A 119 -9.08 10.04 0.83
C ILE A 119 -9.26 9.34 2.18
N ARG A 120 -8.15 9.03 2.85
CA ARG A 120 -8.13 8.25 4.11
C ARG A 120 -7.60 9.07 5.27
N ASP A 121 -8.18 8.86 6.44
CA ASP A 121 -7.59 9.37 7.68
C ASP A 121 -6.34 8.57 8.03
N MET A 122 -5.17 9.19 7.87
CA MET A 122 -3.88 8.55 8.14
C MET A 122 -3.63 8.32 9.63
N ASN A 123 -4.45 8.90 10.51
CA ASN A 123 -4.40 8.62 11.95
C ASN A 123 -5.00 7.26 12.32
N GLU A 124 -5.83 6.70 11.45
CA GLU A 124 -6.41 5.36 11.63
C GLU A 124 -5.51 4.23 11.11
N VAL A 125 -4.47 4.58 10.37
CA VAL A 125 -3.53 3.61 9.81
C VAL A 125 -2.65 3.04 10.90
N VAL A 126 -2.46 1.72 10.89
CA VAL A 126 -1.59 1.01 11.82
C VAL A 126 -0.44 0.37 11.04
N PRO A 127 0.81 0.71 11.37
CA PRO A 127 1.96 -0.03 10.85
C PRO A 127 1.96 -1.46 11.35
N LEU A 128 2.24 -2.39 10.44
CA LEU A 128 2.34 -3.80 10.74
C LEU A 128 3.77 -4.26 10.49
N ARG A 129 4.49 -4.57 11.56
CA ARG A 129 5.84 -5.11 11.48
C ARG A 129 5.79 -6.57 11.06
N LEU A 130 6.65 -6.92 10.13
CA LEU A 130 6.79 -8.30 9.67
C LEU A 130 8.04 -8.92 10.30
N ASP A 131 7.82 -9.93 11.15
CA ASP A 131 8.89 -10.71 11.76
C ASP A 131 9.08 -12.01 10.96
N SER A 132 10.28 -12.23 10.45
CA SER A 132 10.58 -13.37 9.59
C SER A 132 10.45 -14.69 10.32
N LEU A 133 9.76 -15.65 9.69
CA LEU A 133 9.64 -17.04 10.14
C LEU A 133 10.44 -18.00 9.25
N GLY A 134 11.17 -17.47 8.27
CA GLY A 134 11.91 -18.22 7.29
C GLY A 134 11.14 -18.50 5.98
N PRO A 135 11.75 -19.21 5.04
CA PRO A 135 11.09 -19.56 3.79
C PRO A 135 9.96 -20.56 3.95
#